data_a62327694d06a2b7b3831984e7255cda
#
_entry.id   a62327694d06a2b7b3831984e7255cda
#
_cell.length_a   1.000
_cell.length_b   1.000
_cell.length_c   1.000
_cell.angle_alpha   90.00
_cell.angle_beta   90.00
_cell.angle_gamma   90.00
#
_symmetry.space_group_name_H-M   'P 1'
#
loop_
_entity.id
_entity.type
_entity.pdbx_description
1 polymer ?
#
loop_
_entity_poly.entity_id
_entity_poly.type
_entity_poly.pdbx_seq_one_letter_code
_entity_poly.pdbx_strand_id
1 'polypeptide(L)'
;MEENYRKLCQVFTPTENVKELLDWCDYRENLYGKKIMENSCGDGHILQEVVKRYIEDCLKNKFSKYKIKDGLNNDIYAIEYDSEQYDKCKKNLNTILKQYNIGNIKWSNIINDDTLKNENTQKFDFVVGNPPYIKYKSLSIEDRNYIKNK
;
A
#
# COMPACT_ATOMS: atom_id res chain seq x y z
N MET A 1 -18.08 1.73 -19.15
CA MET A 1 -17.31 0.55 -19.62
C MET A 1 -15.87 0.52 -19.09
N GLU A 2 -15.15 1.63 -19.06
CA GLU A 2 -13.76 1.70 -18.56
C GLU A 2 -13.62 1.40 -17.06
N GLU A 3 -14.52 1.88 -16.24
CA GLU A 3 -14.53 1.66 -14.79
C GLU A 3 -14.72 0.16 -14.43
N ASN A 4 -15.51 -0.56 -15.19
CA ASN A 4 -15.69 -2.01 -15.03
C ASN A 4 -14.46 -2.82 -15.45
N TYR A 5 -13.67 -2.35 -16.42
CA TYR A 5 -12.49 -3.09 -16.90
C TYR A 5 -11.36 -3.06 -15.89
N ARG A 6 -11.15 -1.93 -15.19
CA ARG A 6 -10.16 -1.82 -14.10
C ARG A 6 -10.53 -2.71 -12.90
N LYS A 7 -11.82 -2.83 -12.58
CA LYS A 7 -12.31 -3.74 -11.51
C LYS A 7 -12.11 -5.23 -11.86
N LEU A 8 -12.21 -5.61 -13.11
CA LEU A 8 -12.04 -7.00 -13.56
C LEU A 8 -10.59 -7.49 -13.59
N CYS A 9 -9.61 -6.57 -13.57
CA CYS A 9 -8.19 -6.90 -13.62
C CYS A 9 -7.51 -6.92 -12.24
N GLN A 10 -8.27 -6.75 -11.16
CA GLN A 10 -7.75 -6.86 -9.80
C GLN A 10 -7.53 -8.34 -9.44
N VAL A 11 -6.28 -8.74 -9.31
CA VAL A 11 -5.89 -10.08 -8.86
C VAL A 11 -5.38 -9.98 -7.44
N PHE A 12 -6.07 -10.65 -6.50
CA PHE A 12 -5.61 -10.73 -5.12
C PHE A 12 -4.35 -11.59 -5.04
N THR A 13 -3.32 -11.07 -4.39
CA THR A 13 -2.10 -11.81 -4.12
C THR A 13 -2.33 -12.76 -2.95
N PRO A 14 -2.11 -14.09 -3.07
CA PRO A 14 -2.23 -15.01 -1.95
C PRO A 14 -1.33 -14.58 -0.78
N THR A 15 -1.77 -14.82 0.45
CA THR A 15 -1.04 -14.37 1.66
C THR A 15 0.39 -14.90 1.73
N GLU A 16 0.63 -16.13 1.30
CA GLU A 16 1.97 -16.72 1.27
C GLU A 16 2.88 -15.96 0.29
N ASN A 17 2.36 -15.61 -0.89
CA ASN A 17 3.09 -14.84 -1.89
C ASN A 17 3.40 -13.40 -1.39
N VAL A 18 2.51 -12.81 -0.58
CA VAL A 18 2.78 -11.50 0.05
C VAL A 18 3.98 -11.60 0.99
N LYS A 19 4.07 -12.65 1.79
CA LYS A 19 5.21 -12.86 2.70
C LYS A 19 6.51 -13.02 1.92
N GLU A 20 6.51 -13.86 0.88
CA GLU A 20 7.67 -14.02 -0.01
C GLU A 20 8.07 -12.71 -0.68
N LEU A 21 7.11 -11.93 -1.19
CA LEU A 21 7.37 -10.63 -1.80
C LEU A 21 8.12 -9.69 -0.84
N LEU A 22 7.65 -9.60 0.41
CA LEU A 22 8.29 -8.77 1.42
C LEU A 22 9.64 -9.34 1.88
N ASP A 23 9.81 -10.66 1.83
CA ASP A 23 11.09 -11.30 2.09
C ASP A 23 12.11 -11.03 0.99
N TRP A 24 11.71 -11.02 -0.26
CA TRP A 24 12.59 -10.72 -1.39
C TRP A 24 13.08 -9.27 -1.40
N CYS A 25 12.27 -8.33 -0.95
CA CYS A 25 12.71 -6.94 -0.81
C CYS A 25 13.37 -6.63 0.55
N ASP A 26 13.59 -7.64 1.39
CA ASP A 26 14.21 -7.53 2.71
C ASP A 26 13.46 -6.61 3.70
N TYR A 27 12.12 -6.55 3.57
CA TYR A 27 11.27 -5.83 4.52
C TYR A 27 11.03 -6.66 5.78
N ARG A 28 12.02 -6.76 6.66
CA ARG A 28 12.05 -7.72 7.80
C ARG A 28 12.31 -7.08 9.15
N GLU A 29 13.30 -6.18 9.23
CA GLU A 29 13.77 -5.61 10.50
C GLU A 29 14.28 -4.17 10.31
N ASN A 30 14.40 -3.45 11.44
CA ASN A 30 14.80 -2.04 11.46
C ASN A 30 13.88 -1.16 10.58
N LEU A 31 12.57 -1.41 10.68
CA LEU A 31 11.58 -0.83 9.78
C LEU A 31 11.15 0.58 10.18
N TYR A 32 11.29 0.96 11.45
CA TYR A 32 10.93 2.29 11.91
C TYR A 32 11.74 3.38 11.18
N GLY A 33 11.05 4.34 10.59
CA GLY A 33 11.66 5.41 9.77
C GLY A 33 11.98 4.97 8.34
N LYS A 34 11.69 3.73 7.95
CA LYS A 34 11.80 3.24 6.58
C LYS A 34 10.48 3.42 5.85
N LYS A 35 10.52 4.17 4.76
CA LYS A 35 9.32 4.47 3.96
C LYS A 35 9.06 3.37 2.93
N ILE A 36 7.83 2.85 2.94
CA ILE A 36 7.36 1.88 1.96
C ILE A 36 6.19 2.44 1.17
N MET A 37 6.17 2.16 -0.14
CA MET A 37 5.13 2.58 -1.06
C MET A 37 4.47 1.38 -1.73
N GLU A 38 3.14 1.36 -1.75
CA GLU A 38 2.33 0.49 -2.58
C GLU A 38 1.47 1.34 -3.54
N ASN A 39 1.72 1.24 -4.82
CA ASN A 39 1.13 2.13 -5.84
C ASN A 39 -0.24 1.67 -6.39
N SER A 40 -0.81 0.59 -5.89
CA SER A 40 -2.14 0.07 -6.23
C SER A 40 -2.60 -0.88 -5.12
N CYS A 41 -2.92 -0.31 -3.96
CA CYS A 41 -3.06 -1.13 -2.75
C CYS A 41 -4.38 -1.91 -2.65
N GLY A 42 -5.38 -1.62 -3.47
CA GLY A 42 -6.69 -2.25 -3.37
C GLY A 42 -7.28 -2.10 -1.98
N ASP A 43 -7.78 -3.18 -1.42
CA ASP A 43 -8.29 -3.25 -0.04
C ASP A 43 -7.18 -3.34 1.03
N GLY A 44 -5.91 -3.22 0.64
CA GLY A 44 -4.75 -3.24 1.52
C GLY A 44 -4.21 -4.62 1.86
N HIS A 45 -4.42 -5.62 1.03
CA HIS A 45 -3.99 -7.00 1.32
C HIS A 45 -2.48 -7.11 1.58
N ILE A 46 -1.64 -6.51 0.74
CA ILE A 46 -0.18 -6.44 0.95
C ILE A 46 0.14 -5.56 2.16
N LEU A 47 -0.50 -4.38 2.27
CA LEU A 47 -0.26 -3.47 3.38
C LEU A 47 -0.58 -4.06 4.75
N GLN A 48 -1.54 -4.97 4.86
CA GLN A 48 -1.84 -5.66 6.12
C GLN A 48 -0.61 -6.42 6.64
N GLU A 49 0.11 -7.13 5.78
CA GLU A 49 1.33 -7.82 6.16
C GLU A 49 2.48 -6.83 6.44
N VAL A 50 2.59 -5.77 5.63
CA VAL A 50 3.55 -4.67 5.86
C VAL A 50 3.36 -4.07 7.26
N VAL A 51 2.13 -3.74 7.63
CA VAL A 51 1.80 -3.14 8.93
C VAL A 51 2.08 -4.11 10.08
N LYS A 52 1.75 -5.41 9.91
CA LYS A 52 2.09 -6.43 10.92
C LYS A 52 3.59 -6.50 11.18
N ARG A 53 4.39 -6.64 10.11
CA ARG A 53 5.85 -6.70 10.23
C ARG A 53 6.43 -5.45 10.89
N TYR A 54 5.93 -4.28 10.50
CA TYR A 54 6.34 -3.01 11.09
C TYR A 54 6.07 -2.95 12.60
N ILE A 55 4.86 -3.33 13.01
CA ILE A 55 4.48 -3.36 14.44
C ILE A 55 5.33 -4.36 15.21
N GLU A 56 5.47 -5.58 14.70
CA GLU A 56 6.23 -6.65 15.35
C GLU A 56 7.71 -6.29 15.53
N ASP A 57 8.33 -5.71 14.50
CA ASP A 57 9.70 -5.21 14.56
C ASP A 57 9.84 -4.09 15.60
N CYS A 58 8.94 -3.12 15.62
CA CYS A 58 8.93 -2.04 16.58
C CYS A 58 8.74 -2.55 18.03
N LEU A 59 7.85 -3.53 18.24
CA LEU A 59 7.64 -4.14 19.56
C LEU A 59 8.87 -4.92 20.02
N LYS A 60 9.52 -5.67 19.14
CA LYS A 60 10.80 -6.35 19.40
C LYS A 60 11.88 -5.35 19.84
N ASN A 61 11.90 -4.17 19.26
CA ASN A 61 12.79 -3.07 19.61
C ASN A 61 12.29 -2.22 20.80
N LYS A 62 11.23 -2.67 21.51
CA LYS A 62 10.68 -2.03 22.71
C LYS A 62 10.15 -0.61 22.49
N PHE A 63 9.67 -0.29 21.28
CA PHE A 63 9.05 1.01 21.03
C PHE A 63 7.68 1.11 21.68
N SER A 64 7.35 2.30 22.17
CA SER A 64 6.02 2.57 22.72
C SER A 64 4.95 2.54 21.64
N LYS A 65 3.71 2.20 22.01
CA LYS A 65 2.58 2.21 21.08
C LYS A 65 2.37 3.58 20.42
N TYR A 66 2.64 4.65 21.14
CA TYR A 66 2.59 6.01 20.59
C TYR A 66 3.61 6.19 19.46
N LYS A 67 4.87 5.77 19.69
CA LYS A 67 5.92 5.84 18.66
C LYS A 67 5.61 4.96 17.46
N ILE A 68 5.09 3.75 17.68
CA ILE A 68 4.66 2.86 16.59
C ILE A 68 3.57 3.52 15.76
N LYS A 69 2.58 4.11 16.40
CA LYS A 69 1.47 4.80 15.75
C LYS A 69 1.94 5.97 14.89
N ASP A 70 2.84 6.79 15.41
CA ASP A 70 3.45 7.90 14.70
C ASP A 70 4.25 7.41 13.48
N GLY A 71 5.09 6.40 13.67
CA GLY A 71 5.87 5.80 12.59
C GLY A 71 5.00 5.21 11.48
N LEU A 72 3.97 4.44 11.81
CA LEU A 72 3.03 3.90 10.81
C LEU A 72 2.40 5.00 9.96
N ASN A 73 2.00 6.11 10.58
CA ASN A 73 1.38 7.21 9.84
C ASN A 73 2.39 7.98 8.96
N ASN A 74 3.68 7.94 9.29
CA ASN A 74 4.72 8.65 8.55
C ASN A 74 5.43 7.79 7.50
N ASP A 75 5.49 6.46 7.69
CA ASP A 75 6.34 5.57 6.90
C ASP A 75 5.56 4.73 5.88
N ILE A 76 4.23 4.56 6.06
CA ILE A 76 3.39 3.76 5.17
C ILE A 76 2.69 4.66 4.15
N TYR A 77 2.99 4.44 2.88
CA TYR A 77 2.43 5.18 1.74
C TYR A 77 1.70 4.23 0.80
N ALA A 78 0.56 4.66 0.29
CA ALA A 78 -0.14 3.90 -0.75
C ALA A 78 -1.02 4.80 -1.61
N ILE A 79 -1.33 4.30 -2.81
CA ILE A 79 -2.28 4.91 -3.73
C ILE A 79 -3.30 3.85 -4.13
N GLU A 80 -4.57 4.23 -4.14
CA GLU A 80 -5.65 3.43 -4.67
C GLU A 80 -6.61 4.32 -5.49
N TYR A 81 -6.90 3.90 -6.71
CA TYR A 81 -7.79 4.61 -7.62
C TYR A 81 -9.26 4.47 -7.25
N ASP A 82 -9.69 3.26 -6.87
CA ASP A 82 -11.06 2.96 -6.49
C ASP A 82 -11.34 3.41 -5.05
N SER A 83 -12.27 4.36 -4.89
CA SER A 83 -12.60 4.95 -3.60
C SER A 83 -13.18 3.94 -2.60
N GLU A 84 -13.91 2.92 -3.07
CA GLU A 84 -14.46 1.87 -2.20
C GLU A 84 -13.34 0.98 -1.65
N GLN A 85 -12.37 0.59 -2.50
CA GLN A 85 -11.20 -0.17 -2.08
C GLN A 85 -10.30 0.64 -1.14
N TYR A 86 -10.09 1.93 -1.44
CA TYR A 86 -9.38 2.85 -0.56
C TYR A 86 -9.97 2.89 0.85
N ASP A 87 -11.28 3.01 0.98
CA ASP A 87 -11.96 3.03 2.28
C ASP A 87 -11.85 1.68 2.99
N LYS A 88 -11.97 0.56 2.27
CA LYS A 88 -11.76 -0.79 2.79
C LYS A 88 -10.33 -0.97 3.30
N CYS A 89 -9.33 -0.51 2.54
CA CYS A 89 -7.93 -0.56 2.93
C CYS A 89 -7.72 0.06 4.31
N LYS A 90 -8.14 1.30 4.51
CA LYS A 90 -7.97 1.99 5.80
C LYS A 90 -8.68 1.28 6.97
N LYS A 91 -9.87 0.74 6.72
CA LYS A 91 -10.62 -0.06 7.72
C LYS A 91 -9.88 -1.34 8.07
N ASN A 92 -9.36 -2.06 7.08
CA ASN A 92 -8.62 -3.30 7.26
C ASN A 92 -7.34 -3.05 8.06
N LEU A 93 -6.58 -2.00 7.73
CA LEU A 93 -5.37 -1.64 8.47
C LEU A 93 -5.68 -1.24 9.93
N ASN A 94 -6.74 -0.49 10.18
CA ASN A 94 -7.16 -0.17 11.55
C ASN A 94 -7.62 -1.41 12.32
N THR A 95 -8.12 -2.44 11.64
CA THR A 95 -8.42 -3.75 12.26
C THR A 95 -7.14 -4.44 12.73
N ILE A 96 -6.06 -4.38 11.95
CA ILE A 96 -4.75 -4.88 12.39
C ILE A 96 -4.27 -4.14 13.64
N LEU A 97 -4.37 -2.80 13.67
CA LEU A 97 -3.95 -2.02 14.84
C LEU A 97 -4.69 -2.45 16.11
N LYS A 98 -5.97 -2.77 16.01
CA LYS A 98 -6.76 -3.27 17.15
C LYS A 98 -6.23 -4.59 17.71
N GLN A 99 -5.76 -5.51 16.85
CA GLN A 99 -5.18 -6.79 17.27
C GLN A 99 -3.95 -6.61 18.18
N TYR A 100 -3.20 -5.52 17.97
CA TYR A 100 -2.03 -5.16 18.78
C TYR A 100 -2.35 -4.15 19.89
N ASN A 101 -3.63 -3.85 20.15
CA ASN A 101 -4.07 -2.82 21.09
C ASN A 101 -3.47 -1.44 20.80
N ILE A 102 -3.31 -1.12 19.52
CA ILE A 102 -2.92 0.20 19.02
C ILE A 102 -4.20 0.93 18.58
N GLY A 103 -4.35 2.18 18.97
CA GLY A 103 -5.50 2.98 18.55
C GLY A 103 -5.49 3.32 17.05
N ASN A 104 -6.66 3.54 16.47
CA ASN A 104 -6.80 3.91 15.07
C ASN A 104 -5.93 5.13 14.70
N ILE A 105 -5.49 5.16 13.44
CA ILE A 105 -4.80 6.30 12.82
C ILE A 105 -5.52 6.74 11.54
N LYS A 106 -5.18 7.92 11.05
CA LYS A 106 -5.80 8.47 9.84
C LYS A 106 -5.24 7.90 8.54
N TRP A 107 -4.03 7.33 8.57
CA TRP A 107 -3.31 6.89 7.38
C TRP A 107 -3.15 8.01 6.35
N SER A 108 -2.53 9.12 6.77
CA SER A 108 -2.45 10.36 5.98
C SER A 108 -1.74 10.21 4.65
N ASN A 109 -0.86 9.22 4.51
CA ASN A 109 -0.09 8.93 3.31
C ASN A 109 -0.71 7.82 2.44
N ILE A 110 -1.89 7.33 2.78
CA ILE A 110 -2.69 6.48 1.91
C ILE A 110 -3.71 7.38 1.23
N ILE A 111 -3.64 7.51 -0.09
CA ILE A 111 -4.43 8.46 -0.86
C ILE A 111 -5.30 7.77 -1.92
N ASN A 112 -6.45 8.36 -2.18
CA ASN A 112 -7.32 7.95 -3.28
C ASN A 112 -6.96 8.80 -4.52
N ASP A 113 -6.18 8.23 -5.43
CA ASP A 113 -5.69 8.94 -6.62
C ASP A 113 -5.29 7.95 -7.74
N ASP A 114 -5.03 8.49 -8.93
CA ASP A 114 -4.50 7.73 -10.06
C ASP A 114 -2.97 7.69 -10.02
N THR A 115 -2.40 6.53 -9.76
CA THR A 115 -0.94 6.31 -9.72
C THR A 115 -0.22 6.79 -10.99
N LEU A 116 -0.85 6.66 -12.16
CA LEU A 116 -0.22 7.08 -13.41
C LEU A 116 -0.11 8.60 -13.53
N LYS A 117 -1.01 9.32 -12.89
CA LYS A 117 -1.10 10.79 -12.93
C LYS A 117 -0.52 11.46 -11.68
N ASN A 118 -0.27 10.68 -10.63
CA ASN A 118 0.28 11.20 -9.38
C ASN A 118 1.76 11.52 -9.53
N GLU A 119 2.12 12.78 -9.35
CA GLU A 119 3.49 13.26 -9.39
C GLU A 119 4.13 13.28 -7.99
N ASN A 120 4.26 12.10 -7.40
CA ASN A 120 4.92 11.98 -6.11
C ASN A 120 6.45 12.00 -6.28
N THR A 121 7.11 13.00 -5.70
CA THR A 121 8.57 13.15 -5.68
C THR A 121 9.21 12.56 -4.43
N GLN A 122 8.42 11.97 -3.53
CA GLN A 122 8.91 11.33 -2.31
C GLN A 122 9.78 10.12 -2.66
N LYS A 123 10.92 10.02 -1.97
CA LYS A 123 11.79 8.83 -2.06
C LYS A 123 11.36 7.78 -1.04
N PHE A 124 11.41 6.53 -1.44
CA PHE A 124 11.03 5.38 -0.63
C PHE A 124 12.21 4.42 -0.47
N ASP A 125 12.29 3.76 0.69
CA ASP A 125 13.25 2.69 0.92
C ASP A 125 12.76 1.38 0.27
N PHE A 126 11.43 1.20 0.19
CA PHE A 126 10.78 0.05 -0.42
C PHE A 126 9.63 0.49 -1.32
N VAL A 127 9.50 -0.16 -2.47
CA VAL A 127 8.33 -0.06 -3.34
C VAL A 127 7.85 -1.47 -3.61
N VAL A 128 6.61 -1.77 -3.26
CA VAL A 128 6.00 -3.08 -3.43
C VAL A 128 4.64 -2.93 -4.10
N GLY A 129 4.15 -3.99 -4.72
CA GLY A 129 2.81 -3.99 -5.28
C GLY A 129 2.59 -5.12 -6.27
N ASN A 130 1.32 -5.38 -6.53
CA ASN A 130 0.84 -6.22 -7.61
C ASN A 130 -0.16 -5.40 -8.44
N PRO A 131 0.31 -4.54 -9.35
CA PRO A 131 -0.57 -3.66 -10.11
C PRO A 131 -1.48 -4.46 -11.04
N PRO A 132 -2.67 -3.93 -11.37
CA PRO A 132 -3.58 -4.59 -12.29
C PRO A 132 -2.96 -4.75 -13.68
N TYR A 133 -3.04 -5.96 -14.24
CA TYR A 133 -2.51 -6.28 -15.57
C TYR A 133 -3.51 -5.84 -16.65
N ILE A 134 -3.44 -4.58 -17.09
CA ILE A 134 -4.27 -4.04 -18.16
C ILE A 134 -3.48 -4.07 -19.46
N LYS A 135 -4.04 -4.73 -20.49
CA LYS A 135 -3.42 -4.71 -21.82
C LYS A 135 -3.40 -3.28 -22.35
N TYR A 136 -2.27 -2.84 -22.91
CA TYR A 136 -2.10 -1.49 -23.47
C TYR A 136 -3.23 -1.09 -24.43
N LYS A 137 -3.72 -2.04 -25.26
CA LYS A 137 -4.85 -1.83 -26.18
C LYS A 137 -6.18 -1.54 -25.49
N SER A 138 -6.33 -1.91 -24.21
CA SER A 138 -7.54 -1.71 -23.42
C SER A 138 -7.50 -0.42 -22.60
N LEU A 139 -6.39 0.31 -22.62
CA LEU A 139 -6.28 1.63 -22.00
C LEU A 139 -7.02 2.67 -22.84
N SER A 140 -7.51 3.73 -22.21
CA SER A 140 -8.05 4.90 -22.90
C SER A 140 -7.01 5.54 -23.83
N ILE A 141 -7.46 6.28 -24.81
CA ILE A 141 -6.55 7.05 -25.69
C ILE A 141 -5.75 8.06 -24.86
N GLU A 142 -6.38 8.66 -23.86
CA GLU A 142 -5.76 9.63 -22.95
C GLU A 142 -4.63 8.98 -22.14
N ASP A 143 -4.89 7.85 -21.50
CA ASP A 143 -3.89 7.11 -20.71
C ASP A 143 -2.73 6.63 -21.59
N ARG A 144 -3.02 6.13 -22.81
CA ARG A 144 -1.98 5.73 -23.76
C ARG A 144 -1.10 6.90 -24.17
N ASN A 145 -1.67 8.07 -24.41
CA ASN A 145 -0.92 9.27 -24.77
C ASN A 145 -0.08 9.77 -23.59
N TYR A 146 -0.64 9.74 -22.38
CA TYR A 146 0.09 10.10 -21.15
C TYR A 146 1.33 9.23 -20.95
N ILE A 147 1.19 7.90 -21.08
CA ILE A 147 2.31 6.95 -20.92
C ILE A 147 3.39 7.14 -21.99
N LYS A 148 3.00 7.50 -23.23
CA LYS A 148 3.96 7.72 -24.32
C LYS A 148 4.80 8.98 -24.16
N ASN A 149 4.29 9.96 -23.41
CA ASN A 149 4.92 11.27 -23.25
C ASN A 149 5.74 11.41 -21.96
N LYS A 150 5.83 10.32 -21.16
CA LYS A 150 6.71 10.17 -20.00
C LYS A 150 7.98 9.39 -20.36
#